data_77a43187ae2adf5f5f71fcc02b12d6c1
#
_entry.id   77a43187ae2adf5f5f71fcc02b12d6c1
#
_cell.length_a   1.000
_cell.length_b   1.000
_cell.length_c   1.000
_cell.angle_alpha   90.00
_cell.angle_beta   90.00
_cell.angle_gamma   90.00
#
_symmetry.space_group_name_H-M   'P 1'
#
loop_
_entity.id
_entity.type
_entity.pdbx_description
1 polymer ?
#
loop_
_entity_poly.entity_id
_entity_poly.type
_entity_poly.pdbx_seq_one_letter_code
_entity_poly.pdbx_strand_id
1 'polypeptide(L)'
;MIRTSARPKYDTAIVGAEYESDTARFLAQRLSARLAESTSVWTRDLADADAVSMAADEICSRARTVIVLHDRLWGRTTQTSDDRKAVESRITRDGGGSVFFVTLDDTALPSWARKAKCADLGSKPLDECVSSLLASIGERGGRLRSESGDDLTERTTREERRVRDRDTYLASHRSGPACARELERLTDDVIQRVEALDRAEEAPEIEVKRGAGRCIIQLGPVALTMSWIRSRTDAVIEGRLMIMEWDGIVRRGTDHVPERAPVRHAGRPATLLREDVFLADTANEQDWRWRRDGRALGTYTSRDLAARCLASLTARLDEVALAAAS
;
A
#
# COMPACT_ATOMS: atom_id res chain seq x y z
N MET A 1 -38.71 -19.38 -6.73
CA MET A 1 -38.18 -18.22 -7.47
C MET A 1 -36.70 -18.48 -7.78
N ILE A 2 -36.36 -18.84 -9.01
CA ILE A 2 -34.98 -19.04 -9.47
C ILE A 2 -34.43 -17.65 -9.69
N ARG A 3 -33.54 -17.17 -8.76
CA ARG A 3 -32.78 -15.96 -8.98
C ARG A 3 -31.85 -16.26 -10.13
N THR A 4 -32.11 -15.68 -11.29
CA THR A 4 -31.16 -15.59 -12.40
C THR A 4 -29.92 -14.90 -11.87
N SER A 5 -28.87 -15.67 -11.57
CA SER A 5 -27.54 -15.14 -11.24
C SER A 5 -27.10 -14.32 -12.44
N ALA A 6 -27.07 -13.00 -12.29
CA ALA A 6 -26.50 -12.13 -13.32
C ALA A 6 -25.06 -12.60 -13.60
N ARG A 7 -24.69 -12.71 -14.87
CA ARG A 7 -23.31 -13.08 -15.26
C ARG A 7 -22.35 -12.10 -14.58
N PRO A 8 -21.27 -12.58 -13.95
CA PRO A 8 -20.29 -11.71 -13.35
C PRO A 8 -19.74 -10.74 -14.42
N LYS A 9 -19.66 -9.45 -14.07
CA LYS A 9 -19.12 -8.41 -14.96
C LYS A 9 -17.59 -8.44 -14.95
N TYR A 10 -17.01 -8.85 -13.82
CA TYR A 10 -15.57 -8.96 -13.64
C TYR A 10 -15.20 -10.37 -13.22
N ASP A 11 -14.06 -10.87 -13.72
CA ASP A 11 -13.54 -12.16 -13.25
C ASP A 11 -12.89 -12.01 -11.87
N THR A 12 -12.24 -10.88 -11.63
CA THR A 12 -11.57 -10.59 -10.37
C THR A 12 -11.77 -9.12 -10.01
N ALA A 13 -12.05 -8.84 -8.73
CA ALA A 13 -12.02 -7.51 -8.16
C ALA A 13 -11.01 -7.47 -7.01
N ILE A 14 -10.22 -6.40 -6.93
CA ILE A 14 -9.28 -6.15 -5.83
C ILE A 14 -9.83 -4.97 -5.03
N VAL A 15 -10.10 -5.19 -3.74
CA VAL A 15 -10.61 -4.19 -2.81
C VAL A 15 -9.61 -3.99 -1.66
N GLY A 16 -9.48 -2.76 -1.18
CA GLY A 16 -8.55 -2.39 -0.11
C GLY A 16 -8.67 -0.93 0.24
N ALA A 17 -7.88 -0.48 1.20
CA ALA A 17 -7.81 0.91 1.56
C ALA A 17 -7.17 1.77 0.46
N GLU A 18 -7.52 3.06 0.39
CA GLU A 18 -7.02 3.97 -0.63
C GLU A 18 -5.49 4.11 -0.60
N TYR A 19 -4.89 4.15 0.57
CA TYR A 19 -3.43 4.19 0.71
C TYR A 19 -2.72 2.89 0.27
N GLU A 20 -3.45 1.82 -0.03
CA GLU A 20 -2.95 0.59 -0.65
C GLU A 20 -3.34 0.47 -2.14
N SER A 21 -3.83 1.56 -2.76
CA SER A 21 -4.21 1.60 -4.17
C SER A 21 -3.08 1.19 -5.10
N ASP A 22 -1.84 1.60 -4.80
CA ASP A 22 -0.65 1.19 -5.57
C ASP A 22 -0.38 -0.31 -5.44
N THR A 23 -0.59 -0.90 -4.26
CA THR A 23 -0.52 -2.35 -4.05
C THR A 23 -1.58 -3.06 -4.89
N ALA A 24 -2.82 -2.55 -4.90
CA ALA A 24 -3.90 -3.08 -5.73
C ALA A 24 -3.58 -3.00 -7.22
N ARG A 25 -3.10 -1.85 -7.69
CA ARG A 25 -2.69 -1.62 -9.09
C ARG A 25 -1.57 -2.57 -9.51
N PHE A 26 -0.56 -2.71 -8.68
CA PHE A 26 0.57 -3.58 -8.95
C PHE A 26 0.16 -5.06 -9.03
N LEU A 27 -0.67 -5.53 -8.09
CA LEU A 27 -1.23 -6.87 -8.14
C LEU A 27 -2.10 -7.08 -9.38
N ALA A 28 -2.93 -6.11 -9.73
CA ALA A 28 -3.73 -6.16 -10.95
C ALA A 28 -2.87 -6.28 -12.20
N GLN A 29 -1.79 -5.51 -12.32
CA GLN A 29 -0.84 -5.61 -13.43
C GLN A 29 -0.16 -6.99 -13.50
N ARG A 30 0.29 -7.52 -12.35
CA ARG A 30 0.93 -8.85 -12.29
C ARG A 30 -0.05 -9.97 -12.63
N LEU A 31 -1.29 -9.89 -12.17
CA LEU A 31 -2.34 -10.85 -12.51
C LEU A 31 -2.71 -10.75 -13.99
N SER A 32 -2.95 -9.53 -14.52
CA SER A 32 -3.31 -9.31 -15.92
C SER A 32 -2.23 -9.78 -16.89
N ALA A 33 -0.95 -9.67 -16.53
CA ALA A 33 0.15 -10.19 -17.34
C ALA A 33 0.14 -11.71 -17.49
N ARG A 34 -0.47 -12.46 -16.55
CA ARG A 34 -0.54 -13.93 -16.54
C ARG A 34 -1.94 -14.49 -16.83
N LEU A 35 -2.94 -13.65 -16.90
CA LEU A 35 -4.30 -14.01 -17.25
C LEU A 35 -4.51 -13.84 -18.77
N ALA A 36 -5.40 -14.63 -19.34
CA ALA A 36 -5.80 -14.44 -20.73
C ALA A 36 -6.50 -13.08 -20.91
N GLU A 37 -6.41 -12.47 -22.08
CA GLU A 37 -7.03 -11.17 -22.40
C GLU A 37 -8.54 -11.13 -22.15
N SER A 38 -9.19 -12.29 -22.17
CA SER A 38 -10.61 -12.43 -21.86
C SER A 38 -10.94 -12.37 -20.36
N THR A 39 -9.92 -12.31 -19.48
CA THR A 39 -10.09 -12.29 -18.03
C THR A 39 -9.95 -10.86 -17.50
N SER A 40 -11.03 -10.33 -16.94
CA SER A 40 -11.08 -8.94 -16.47
C SER A 40 -10.68 -8.83 -14.98
N VAL A 41 -9.79 -7.89 -14.68
CA VAL A 41 -9.39 -7.52 -13.31
C VAL A 41 -9.84 -6.09 -13.04
N TRP A 42 -10.62 -5.90 -11.99
CA TRP A 42 -11.10 -4.61 -11.55
C TRP A 42 -10.31 -4.14 -10.32
N THR A 43 -9.92 -2.88 -10.31
CA THR A 43 -9.45 -2.15 -9.13
C THR A 43 -10.07 -0.76 -9.14
N ARG A 44 -10.21 -0.12 -7.98
CA ARG A 44 -10.81 1.22 -7.86
C ARG A 44 -10.05 2.25 -8.71
N ASP A 45 -8.73 2.17 -8.78
CA ASP A 45 -7.88 3.12 -9.51
C ASP A 45 -7.83 2.90 -11.03
N LEU A 46 -8.13 1.67 -11.48
CA LEU A 46 -8.14 1.33 -12.92
C LEU A 46 -9.55 1.42 -13.50
N ALA A 47 -10.52 1.78 -12.67
CA ALA A 47 -11.91 1.87 -13.07
C ALA A 47 -12.18 3.19 -13.80
N ASP A 48 -13.04 3.15 -14.83
CA ASP A 48 -13.63 4.34 -15.42
C ASP A 48 -14.39 5.15 -14.36
N ALA A 49 -14.57 6.46 -14.59
CA ALA A 49 -15.20 7.37 -13.63
C ALA A 49 -16.57 6.86 -13.12
N ASP A 50 -17.32 6.17 -13.96
CA ASP A 50 -18.60 5.55 -13.59
C ASP A 50 -18.44 4.35 -12.66
N ALA A 51 -17.31 3.64 -12.74
CA ALA A 51 -17.05 2.47 -11.91
C ALA A 51 -16.40 2.85 -10.56
N VAL A 52 -15.80 4.01 -10.45
CA VAL A 52 -15.27 4.55 -9.18
C VAL A 52 -16.41 4.84 -8.18
N SER A 53 -17.58 5.21 -8.67
CA SER A 53 -18.77 5.48 -7.84
C SER A 53 -19.56 4.23 -7.45
N MET A 54 -19.17 3.03 -7.92
CA MET A 54 -19.88 1.80 -7.61
C MET A 54 -19.79 1.46 -6.13
N ALA A 55 -20.94 1.14 -5.53
CA ALA A 55 -20.99 0.66 -4.15
C ALA A 55 -20.20 -0.65 -3.99
N ALA A 56 -19.57 -0.84 -2.83
CA ALA A 56 -18.81 -2.06 -2.51
C ALA A 56 -19.63 -3.35 -2.71
N ASP A 57 -20.90 -3.35 -2.34
CA ASP A 57 -21.83 -4.47 -2.54
C ASP A 57 -22.00 -4.83 -4.03
N GLU A 58 -22.07 -3.84 -4.89
CA GLU A 58 -22.22 -4.04 -6.32
C GLU A 58 -20.96 -4.68 -6.91
N ILE A 59 -19.79 -4.16 -6.55
CA ILE A 59 -18.50 -4.71 -6.97
C ILE A 59 -18.35 -6.15 -6.50
N CYS A 60 -18.55 -6.39 -5.19
CA CYS A 60 -18.48 -7.71 -4.62
C CYS A 60 -19.49 -8.68 -5.23
N SER A 61 -20.68 -8.25 -5.62
CA SER A 61 -21.68 -9.11 -6.25
C SER A 61 -21.40 -9.44 -7.71
N ARG A 62 -20.72 -8.55 -8.43
CA ARG A 62 -20.44 -8.67 -9.88
C ARG A 62 -19.09 -9.30 -10.20
N ALA A 63 -18.20 -9.45 -9.23
CA ALA A 63 -16.93 -10.14 -9.44
C ALA A 63 -17.06 -11.64 -9.20
N ARG A 64 -16.39 -12.49 -9.99
CA ARG A 64 -16.31 -13.93 -9.77
C ARG A 64 -15.44 -14.27 -8.56
N THR A 65 -14.33 -13.58 -8.43
CA THR A 65 -13.40 -13.67 -7.29
C THR A 65 -13.16 -12.27 -6.74
N VAL A 66 -13.17 -12.14 -5.41
CA VAL A 66 -12.81 -10.89 -4.73
C VAL A 66 -11.49 -11.10 -3.99
N ILE A 67 -10.51 -10.26 -4.27
CA ILE A 67 -9.22 -10.20 -3.55
C ILE A 67 -9.31 -9.02 -2.59
N VAL A 68 -9.10 -9.27 -1.31
CA VAL A 68 -9.11 -8.27 -0.25
C VAL A 68 -7.67 -7.99 0.18
N LEU A 69 -7.21 -6.76 0.02
CA LEU A 69 -5.98 -6.28 0.63
C LEU A 69 -6.27 -5.97 2.10
N HIS A 70 -5.81 -6.85 2.99
CA HIS A 70 -6.14 -6.80 4.40
C HIS A 70 -4.94 -6.30 5.22
N ASP A 71 -5.17 -5.25 5.95
CA ASP A 71 -4.25 -4.72 6.96
C ASP A 71 -5.02 -4.31 8.23
N ARG A 72 -4.31 -3.72 9.18
CA ARG A 72 -4.89 -3.30 10.46
C ARG A 72 -6.04 -2.29 10.31
N LEU A 73 -6.02 -1.42 9.30
CA LEU A 73 -7.05 -0.39 9.11
C LEU A 73 -8.23 -0.85 8.25
N TRP A 74 -8.08 -1.94 7.52
CA TRP A 74 -9.16 -2.42 6.66
C TRP A 74 -10.42 -2.76 7.46
N GLY A 75 -11.52 -2.16 7.08
CA GLY A 75 -12.82 -2.29 7.75
C GLY A 75 -12.99 -1.45 9.02
N ARG A 76 -12.04 -0.55 9.31
CA ARG A 76 -12.05 0.35 10.47
C ARG A 76 -12.14 1.83 10.10
N THR A 77 -12.06 2.15 8.84
CA THR A 77 -12.27 3.51 8.31
C THR A 77 -13.64 3.60 7.66
N THR A 78 -14.18 4.81 7.51
CA THR A 78 -15.45 5.05 6.83
C THR A 78 -15.45 4.41 5.44
N GLN A 79 -14.38 4.60 4.67
CA GLN A 79 -14.24 4.05 3.33
C GLN A 79 -14.26 2.52 3.29
N THR A 80 -13.51 1.86 4.19
CA THR A 80 -13.34 0.41 4.14
C THR A 80 -14.40 -0.35 4.95
N SER A 81 -15.21 0.34 5.77
CA SER A 81 -16.27 -0.28 6.56
C SER A 81 -17.37 -0.91 5.68
N ASP A 82 -17.71 -0.26 4.59
CA ASP A 82 -18.69 -0.76 3.64
C ASP A 82 -18.13 -1.89 2.78
N ASP A 83 -16.86 -1.80 2.37
CA ASP A 83 -16.15 -2.92 1.73
C ASP A 83 -16.17 -4.17 2.63
N ARG A 84 -15.90 -4.00 3.92
CA ARG A 84 -15.95 -5.10 4.90
C ARG A 84 -17.34 -5.74 4.98
N LYS A 85 -18.40 -4.94 5.10
CA LYS A 85 -19.78 -5.44 5.14
C LYS A 85 -20.14 -6.22 3.88
N ALA A 86 -19.76 -5.71 2.71
CA ALA A 86 -19.98 -6.34 1.42
C ALA A 86 -19.26 -7.69 1.30
N VAL A 87 -17.99 -7.75 1.72
CA VAL A 87 -17.20 -8.99 1.72
C VAL A 87 -17.75 -10.00 2.72
N GLU A 88 -18.13 -9.60 3.93
CA GLU A 88 -18.74 -10.45 4.95
C GLU A 88 -20.06 -11.03 4.47
N SER A 89 -20.91 -10.20 3.88
CA SER A 89 -22.19 -10.63 3.26
C SER A 89 -21.95 -11.66 2.16
N ARG A 90 -20.94 -11.46 1.33
CA ARG A 90 -20.57 -12.39 0.27
C ARG A 90 -20.09 -13.74 0.83
N ILE A 91 -19.19 -13.74 1.82
CA ILE A 91 -18.70 -14.98 2.45
C ILE A 91 -19.87 -15.75 3.08
N THR A 92 -20.79 -15.04 3.71
CA THR A 92 -21.99 -15.66 4.31
C THR A 92 -22.89 -16.31 3.27
N ARG A 93 -23.06 -15.65 2.12
CA ARG A 93 -23.94 -16.13 1.03
C ARG A 93 -23.32 -17.25 0.19
N ASP A 94 -22.05 -17.08 -0.22
CA ASP A 94 -21.40 -17.91 -1.24
C ASP A 94 -20.36 -18.88 -0.66
N GLY A 95 -20.09 -18.79 0.65
CA GLY A 95 -18.97 -19.46 1.32
C GLY A 95 -17.64 -18.77 1.04
N GLY A 96 -16.61 -19.12 1.82
CA GLY A 96 -15.30 -18.46 1.77
C GLY A 96 -14.51 -18.65 0.47
N GLY A 97 -14.92 -19.55 -0.42
CA GLY A 97 -14.17 -19.88 -1.63
C GLY A 97 -14.12 -18.78 -2.70
N SER A 98 -15.05 -17.81 -2.69
CA SER A 98 -15.09 -16.70 -3.66
C SER A 98 -14.30 -15.46 -3.24
N VAL A 99 -13.73 -15.50 -2.05
CA VAL A 99 -12.94 -14.40 -1.49
C VAL A 99 -11.55 -14.89 -1.14
N PHE A 100 -10.55 -14.09 -1.49
CA PHE A 100 -9.16 -14.36 -1.20
C PHE A 100 -8.57 -13.17 -0.44
N PHE A 101 -8.00 -13.40 0.75
CA PHE A 101 -7.34 -12.37 1.51
C PHE A 101 -5.85 -12.33 1.20
N VAL A 102 -5.32 -11.14 0.99
CA VAL A 102 -3.89 -10.86 0.91
C VAL A 102 -3.57 -10.01 2.12
N THR A 103 -2.90 -10.60 3.12
CA THR A 103 -2.49 -9.86 4.33
C THR A 103 -1.25 -9.04 4.04
N LEU A 104 -1.29 -7.78 4.44
CA LEU A 104 -0.21 -6.80 4.20
C LEU A 104 0.62 -6.55 5.46
N ASP A 105 0.15 -7.00 6.60
CA ASP A 105 0.80 -6.94 7.90
C ASP A 105 0.41 -8.17 8.76
N ASP A 106 0.85 -8.21 10.01
CA ASP A 106 0.59 -9.32 10.95
C ASP A 106 -0.83 -9.30 11.54
N THR A 107 -1.75 -8.50 10.99
CA THR A 107 -3.12 -8.42 11.47
C THR A 107 -3.89 -9.70 11.18
N ALA A 108 -4.41 -10.31 12.23
CA ALA A 108 -5.21 -11.53 12.10
C ALA A 108 -6.50 -11.29 11.31
N LEU A 109 -6.87 -12.25 10.47
CA LEU A 109 -8.12 -12.19 9.75
C LEU A 109 -9.33 -12.20 10.71
N PRO A 110 -10.41 -11.49 10.37
CA PRO A 110 -11.65 -11.54 11.13
C PRO A 110 -12.18 -12.97 11.27
N SER A 111 -12.87 -13.27 12.38
CA SER A 111 -13.37 -14.61 12.69
C SER A 111 -14.28 -15.18 11.59
N TRP A 112 -15.08 -14.33 10.94
CA TRP A 112 -15.96 -14.71 9.83
C TRP A 112 -15.20 -15.03 8.54
N ALA A 113 -13.95 -14.56 8.39
CA ALA A 113 -13.09 -14.80 7.23
C ALA A 113 -12.22 -16.07 7.33
N ARG A 114 -12.24 -16.80 8.45
CA ARG A 114 -11.34 -17.95 8.71
C ARG A 114 -11.39 -19.06 7.66
N LYS A 115 -12.50 -19.19 6.92
CA LYS A 115 -12.67 -20.19 5.85
C LYS A 115 -12.27 -19.66 4.47
N ALA A 116 -11.94 -18.37 4.34
CA ALA A 116 -11.46 -17.82 3.09
C ALA A 116 -9.99 -18.22 2.84
N LYS A 117 -9.61 -18.30 1.56
CA LYS A 117 -8.21 -18.47 1.18
C LYS A 117 -7.41 -17.24 1.56
N CYS A 118 -6.16 -17.43 1.95
CA CYS A 118 -5.29 -16.35 2.37
C CYS A 118 -3.87 -16.53 1.82
N ALA A 119 -3.21 -15.45 1.45
CA ALA A 119 -1.78 -15.37 1.23
C ALA A 119 -1.21 -14.19 2.01
N ASP A 120 -0.06 -14.40 2.63
CA ASP A 120 0.63 -13.39 3.42
C ASP A 120 1.76 -12.76 2.61
N LEU A 121 1.59 -11.50 2.23
CA LEU A 121 2.63 -10.72 1.56
C LEU A 121 3.69 -10.18 2.54
N GLY A 122 3.43 -10.22 3.84
CA GLY A 122 4.42 -9.83 4.85
C GLY A 122 5.57 -10.83 4.95
N SER A 123 5.27 -12.14 4.81
CA SER A 123 6.23 -13.23 5.03
C SER A 123 6.62 -13.99 3.75
N LYS A 124 5.81 -13.91 2.68
CA LYS A 124 6.02 -14.68 1.45
C LYS A 124 6.48 -13.84 0.28
N PRO A 125 7.29 -14.41 -0.64
CA PRO A 125 7.61 -13.76 -1.90
C PRO A 125 6.36 -13.45 -2.71
N LEU A 126 6.35 -12.29 -3.38
CA LEU A 126 5.22 -11.85 -4.19
C LEU A 126 4.80 -12.88 -5.24
N ASP A 127 5.76 -13.53 -5.91
CA ASP A 127 5.46 -14.50 -6.97
C ASP A 127 4.73 -15.74 -6.43
N GLU A 128 4.98 -16.13 -5.18
CA GLU A 128 4.24 -17.20 -4.51
C GLU A 128 2.79 -16.75 -4.23
N CYS A 129 2.61 -15.51 -3.76
CA CYS A 129 1.30 -14.94 -3.55
C CYS A 129 0.52 -14.85 -4.87
N VAL A 130 1.13 -14.30 -5.93
CA VAL A 130 0.51 -14.21 -7.26
C VAL A 130 0.17 -15.60 -7.81
N SER A 131 1.02 -16.59 -7.63
CA SER A 131 0.75 -17.97 -8.05
C SER A 131 -0.45 -18.57 -7.32
N SER A 132 -0.58 -18.33 -6.01
CA SER A 132 -1.72 -18.76 -5.22
C SER A 132 -3.03 -18.08 -5.66
N LEU A 133 -2.96 -16.79 -5.98
CA LEU A 133 -4.10 -16.04 -6.52
C LEU A 133 -4.52 -16.57 -7.89
N LEU A 134 -3.56 -16.81 -8.81
CA LEU A 134 -3.83 -17.36 -10.13
C LEU A 134 -4.48 -18.75 -10.05
N ALA A 135 -3.98 -19.62 -9.16
CA ALA A 135 -4.61 -20.92 -8.92
C ALA A 135 -6.05 -20.76 -8.47
N SER A 136 -6.34 -19.84 -7.54
CA SER A 136 -7.70 -19.58 -7.05
C SER A 136 -8.61 -19.00 -8.13
N ILE A 137 -8.10 -18.11 -8.99
CA ILE A 137 -8.84 -17.54 -10.13
C ILE A 137 -9.14 -18.66 -11.16
N GLY A 138 -8.15 -19.52 -11.45
CA GLY A 138 -8.28 -20.66 -12.37
C GLY A 138 -9.33 -21.66 -11.93
N GLU A 139 -9.38 -22.04 -10.65
CA GLU A 139 -10.39 -22.93 -10.07
C GLU A 139 -11.82 -22.40 -10.29
N ARG A 140 -11.97 -21.09 -10.47
CA ARG A 140 -13.26 -20.44 -10.69
C ARG A 140 -13.53 -20.09 -12.15
N GLY A 141 -12.74 -20.65 -13.08
CA GLY A 141 -12.92 -20.52 -14.51
C GLY A 141 -12.27 -19.29 -15.14
N GLY A 142 -11.36 -18.59 -14.41
CA GLY A 142 -10.43 -17.66 -15.02
C GLY A 142 -9.44 -18.39 -15.91
N ARG A 143 -9.12 -17.81 -17.08
CA ARG A 143 -8.20 -18.43 -18.02
C ARG A 143 -6.81 -17.88 -17.82
N LEU A 144 -5.83 -18.76 -17.65
CA LEU A 144 -4.42 -18.41 -17.60
C LEU A 144 -3.82 -18.30 -19.00
N ARG A 145 -2.88 -17.37 -19.17
CA ARG A 145 -2.08 -17.27 -20.39
C ARG A 145 -1.04 -18.39 -20.39
N SER A 146 -0.86 -19.02 -21.53
CA SER A 146 0.26 -19.96 -21.71
C SER A 146 1.53 -19.12 -21.91
N GLU A 147 2.46 -19.16 -20.98
CA GLU A 147 3.77 -18.51 -21.13
C GLU A 147 4.71 -19.45 -21.90
N SER A 148 5.44 -18.91 -22.90
CA SER A 148 6.51 -19.65 -23.55
C SER A 148 7.79 -19.59 -22.70
N GLY A 149 8.67 -20.60 -22.82
CA GLY A 149 9.96 -20.61 -22.11
C GLY A 149 10.86 -19.42 -22.51
N ASP A 150 10.75 -18.95 -23.74
CA ASP A 150 11.50 -17.80 -24.26
C ASP A 150 11.09 -16.49 -23.60
N ASP A 151 9.79 -16.28 -23.37
CA ASP A 151 9.26 -15.09 -22.66
C ASP A 151 9.79 -15.00 -21.23
N LEU A 152 9.88 -16.14 -20.51
CA LEU A 152 10.43 -16.19 -19.16
C LEU A 152 11.91 -15.82 -19.15
N THR A 153 12.70 -16.38 -20.08
CA THR A 153 14.15 -16.11 -20.18
C THR A 153 14.42 -14.64 -20.49
N GLU A 154 13.70 -14.06 -21.44
CA GLU A 154 13.85 -12.64 -21.78
C GLU A 154 13.49 -11.73 -20.60
N ARG A 155 12.42 -12.04 -19.86
CA ARG A 155 12.00 -11.29 -18.67
C ARG A 155 13.05 -11.34 -17.58
N THR A 156 13.60 -12.53 -17.29
CA THR A 156 14.66 -12.73 -16.28
C THR A 156 15.90 -11.92 -16.66
N THR A 157 16.38 -12.02 -17.89
CA THR A 157 17.56 -11.29 -18.37
C THR A 157 17.35 -9.76 -18.28
N ARG A 158 16.16 -9.25 -18.58
CA ARG A 158 15.82 -7.83 -18.49
C ARG A 158 15.83 -7.36 -17.03
N GLU A 159 15.29 -8.14 -16.12
CA GLU A 159 15.27 -7.81 -14.68
C GLU A 159 16.69 -7.85 -14.10
N GLU A 160 17.51 -8.84 -14.42
CA GLU A 160 18.92 -8.89 -13.97
C GLU A 160 19.73 -7.67 -14.46
N ARG A 161 19.53 -7.25 -15.73
CA ARG A 161 20.14 -6.03 -16.24
C ARG A 161 19.69 -4.80 -15.46
N ARG A 162 18.38 -4.65 -15.24
CA ARG A 162 17.82 -3.54 -14.46
C ARG A 162 18.40 -3.48 -13.05
N VAL A 163 18.49 -4.62 -12.35
CA VAL A 163 19.09 -4.68 -11.00
C VAL A 163 20.55 -4.25 -11.03
N ARG A 164 21.33 -4.72 -11.99
CA ARG A 164 22.76 -4.34 -12.14
C ARG A 164 22.93 -2.86 -12.41
N ASP A 165 22.14 -2.28 -13.33
CA ASP A 165 22.19 -0.86 -13.70
C ASP A 165 21.82 0.01 -12.49
N ARG A 166 20.79 -0.37 -11.74
CA ARG A 166 20.39 0.25 -10.48
C ARG A 166 21.53 0.25 -9.46
N ASP A 167 22.08 -0.92 -9.16
CA ASP A 167 23.10 -1.06 -8.12
C ASP A 167 24.37 -0.28 -8.49
N THR A 168 24.76 -0.26 -9.77
CA THR A 168 25.86 0.51 -10.29
C THR A 168 25.62 2.03 -10.10
N TYR A 169 24.42 2.50 -10.44
CA TYR A 169 24.09 3.92 -10.28
C TYR A 169 24.02 4.32 -8.79
N LEU A 170 23.33 3.56 -7.95
CA LEU A 170 23.16 3.88 -6.53
C LEU A 170 24.45 3.82 -5.73
N ALA A 171 25.43 3.02 -6.17
CA ALA A 171 26.78 3.02 -5.59
C ALA A 171 27.65 4.18 -6.07
N SER A 172 27.23 4.92 -7.13
CA SER A 172 28.01 6.02 -7.69
C SER A 172 27.87 7.32 -6.87
N HIS A 173 28.86 8.22 -6.97
CA HIS A 173 28.81 9.54 -6.35
C HIS A 173 27.68 10.46 -6.88
N ARG A 174 27.09 10.13 -8.03
CA ARG A 174 25.99 10.91 -8.63
C ARG A 174 24.66 10.70 -7.91
N SER A 175 24.48 9.55 -7.28
CA SER A 175 23.23 9.20 -6.62
C SER A 175 22.95 10.03 -5.36
N GLY A 176 23.98 10.47 -4.62
CA GLY A 176 23.82 11.25 -3.39
C GLY A 176 23.06 12.57 -3.57
N PRO A 177 23.52 13.48 -4.47
CA PRO A 177 22.79 14.72 -4.76
C PRO A 177 21.38 14.47 -5.33
N ALA A 178 21.19 13.44 -6.15
CA ALA A 178 19.87 13.09 -6.68
C ALA A 178 18.92 12.61 -5.57
N CYS A 179 19.41 11.77 -4.66
CA CYS A 179 18.66 11.33 -3.49
C CYS A 179 18.23 12.51 -2.61
N ALA A 180 19.13 13.46 -2.36
CA ALA A 180 18.82 14.66 -1.56
C ALA A 180 17.67 15.47 -2.20
N ARG A 181 17.73 15.71 -3.51
CA ARG A 181 16.65 16.41 -4.22
C ARG A 181 15.32 15.67 -4.17
N GLU A 182 15.34 14.35 -4.29
CA GLU A 182 14.09 13.55 -4.22
C GLU A 182 13.50 13.48 -2.81
N LEU A 183 14.34 13.48 -1.78
CA LEU A 183 13.87 13.60 -0.40
C LEU A 183 13.25 14.96 -0.10
N GLU A 184 13.84 16.05 -0.63
CA GLU A 184 13.26 17.39 -0.55
C GLU A 184 11.91 17.43 -1.29
N ARG A 185 11.85 16.93 -2.52
CA ARG A 185 10.60 16.83 -3.31
C ARG A 185 9.52 16.06 -2.58
N LEU A 186 9.84 14.87 -2.06
CA LEU A 186 8.90 14.07 -1.28
C LEU A 186 8.37 14.85 -0.07
N THR A 187 9.27 15.49 0.67
CA THR A 187 8.90 16.28 1.85
C THR A 187 7.98 17.44 1.48
N ASP A 188 8.32 18.17 0.42
CA ASP A 188 7.53 19.30 -0.08
C ASP A 188 6.15 18.84 -0.55
N ASP A 189 6.07 17.74 -1.29
CA ASP A 189 4.81 17.16 -1.77
C ASP A 189 3.90 16.72 -0.61
N VAL A 190 4.46 16.13 0.45
CA VAL A 190 3.67 15.76 1.65
C VAL A 190 3.18 17.01 2.38
N ILE A 191 4.05 17.99 2.62
CA ILE A 191 3.68 19.25 3.30
C ILE A 191 2.58 19.98 2.54
N GLN A 192 2.75 20.14 1.22
CA GLN A 192 1.75 20.82 0.37
C GLN A 192 0.37 20.15 0.43
N ARG A 193 0.34 18.83 0.46
CA ARG A 193 -0.91 18.05 0.58
C ARG A 193 -1.55 18.19 1.95
N VAL A 194 -0.75 18.18 3.01
CA VAL A 194 -1.24 18.37 4.38
C VAL A 194 -1.77 19.79 4.58
N GLU A 195 -1.08 20.82 4.08
CA GLU A 195 -1.56 22.20 4.10
C GLU A 195 -2.85 22.41 3.29
N ALA A 196 -3.10 21.56 2.29
CA ALA A 196 -4.36 21.60 1.56
C ALA A 196 -5.54 21.09 2.41
N LEU A 197 -5.29 20.21 3.39
CA LEU A 197 -6.31 19.78 4.36
C LEU A 197 -6.68 20.89 5.34
N ASP A 198 -5.73 21.73 5.75
CA ASP A 198 -5.92 22.82 6.72
C ASP A 198 -6.96 23.88 6.27
N ARG A 199 -7.28 23.88 4.98
CA ARG A 199 -8.26 24.80 4.39
C ARG A 199 -9.71 24.35 4.53
N ALA A 200 -9.96 23.16 5.08
CA ALA A 200 -11.30 22.67 5.35
C ALA A 200 -11.85 23.27 6.66
N GLU A 201 -13.14 23.57 6.74
CA GLU A 201 -13.77 24.23 7.91
C GLU A 201 -13.65 23.44 9.24
N GLU A 202 -13.36 22.14 9.19
CA GLU A 202 -13.18 21.26 10.35
C GLU A 202 -11.78 20.60 10.37
N ALA A 203 -10.77 21.29 9.85
CA ALA A 203 -9.43 20.72 9.79
C ALA A 203 -8.84 20.52 11.20
N PRO A 204 -8.20 19.38 11.47
CA PRO A 204 -7.47 19.19 12.71
C PRO A 204 -6.25 20.11 12.75
N GLU A 205 -5.78 20.46 13.96
CA GLU A 205 -4.56 21.25 14.13
C GLU A 205 -3.37 20.56 13.45
N ILE A 206 -2.70 21.29 12.58
CA ILE A 206 -1.57 20.81 11.78
C ILE A 206 -0.28 21.47 12.25
N GLU A 207 0.70 20.67 12.63
CA GLU A 207 2.04 21.15 12.93
C GLU A 207 3.07 20.42 12.06
N VAL A 208 3.91 21.15 11.32
CA VAL A 208 4.98 20.61 10.50
C VAL A 208 6.33 21.05 11.02
N LYS A 209 7.23 20.09 11.26
CA LYS A 209 8.62 20.34 11.66
C LYS A 209 9.57 19.71 10.66
N ARG A 210 10.34 20.55 9.98
CA ARG A 210 11.31 20.13 8.97
C ARG A 210 12.75 20.23 9.49
N GLY A 211 13.58 19.24 9.12
CA GLY A 211 15.00 19.19 9.37
C GLY A 211 15.75 18.57 8.20
N ALA A 212 17.07 18.52 8.25
CA ALA A 212 17.89 17.91 7.21
C ALA A 212 17.62 16.39 7.10
N GLY A 213 16.95 15.96 6.02
CA GLY A 213 16.55 14.56 5.79
C GLY A 213 15.52 14.04 6.77
N ARG A 214 14.78 14.93 7.45
CA ARG A 214 13.75 14.56 8.42
C ARG A 214 12.55 15.49 8.34
N CYS A 215 11.36 14.92 8.53
CA CYS A 215 10.12 15.68 8.65
C CYS A 215 9.21 15.04 9.70
N ILE A 216 8.57 15.87 10.52
CA ILE A 216 7.51 15.45 11.44
C ILE A 216 6.27 16.24 11.05
N ILE A 217 5.17 15.53 10.82
CA ILE A 217 3.87 16.09 10.53
C ILE A 217 2.93 15.60 11.63
N GLN A 218 2.44 16.53 12.43
CA GLN A 218 1.43 16.27 13.45
C GLN A 218 0.08 16.68 12.92
N LEU A 219 -0.90 15.81 13.03
CA LEU A 219 -2.27 16.03 12.57
C LEU A 219 -3.22 15.61 13.71
N GLY A 220 -3.54 16.57 14.58
CA GLY A 220 -4.30 16.28 15.80
C GLY A 220 -3.62 15.19 16.65
N PRO A 221 -4.33 14.07 16.96
CA PRO A 221 -3.80 12.98 17.78
C PRO A 221 -2.85 12.02 17.07
N VAL A 222 -2.62 12.14 15.76
CA VAL A 222 -1.76 11.25 14.98
C VAL A 222 -0.58 11.99 14.38
N ALA A 223 0.53 11.31 14.17
CA ALA A 223 1.69 11.90 13.54
C ALA A 223 2.31 10.98 12.49
N LEU A 224 2.96 11.61 11.51
CA LEU A 224 3.83 10.98 10.53
C LEU A 224 5.24 11.51 10.70
N THR A 225 6.22 10.60 10.76
CA THR A 225 7.63 10.98 10.71
C THR A 225 8.30 10.36 9.51
N MET A 226 9.09 11.15 8.80
CA MET A 226 9.94 10.70 7.71
C MET A 226 11.39 10.94 8.07
N SER A 227 12.27 9.96 7.89
CA SER A 227 13.68 10.07 8.22
C SER A 227 14.52 9.33 7.19
N TRP A 228 15.50 10.02 6.59
CA TRP A 228 16.51 9.40 5.76
C TRP A 228 17.71 8.96 6.63
N ILE A 229 17.91 7.67 6.69
CA ILE A 229 19.03 7.06 7.42
C ILE A 229 20.13 6.75 6.41
N ARG A 230 21.26 7.42 6.57
CA ARG A 230 22.46 7.18 5.77
C ARG A 230 23.21 5.96 6.31
N SER A 231 23.85 5.24 5.41
CA SER A 231 24.81 4.23 5.81
C SER A 231 26.13 4.88 6.30
N ARG A 232 27.01 4.06 6.83
CA ARG A 232 28.38 4.52 7.20
C ARG A 232 29.23 4.93 6.00
N THR A 233 28.89 4.41 4.81
CA THR A 233 29.62 4.66 3.56
C THR A 233 29.08 5.87 2.79
N ASP A 234 28.02 6.54 3.28
CA ASP A 234 27.26 7.56 2.57
C ASP A 234 26.72 7.12 1.19
N ALA A 235 26.83 5.84 0.86
CA ALA A 235 26.30 5.28 -0.37
C ALA A 235 24.76 5.20 -0.31
N VAL A 236 24.09 5.71 -1.35
CA VAL A 236 22.62 5.72 -1.41
C VAL A 236 22.04 4.30 -1.43
N ILE A 237 22.76 3.34 -2.02
CA ILE A 237 22.33 1.94 -2.07
C ILE A 237 22.08 1.31 -0.69
N GLU A 238 22.79 1.80 0.34
CA GLU A 238 22.63 1.33 1.72
C GLU A 238 21.72 2.23 2.54
N GLY A 239 21.34 3.39 2.00
CA GLY A 239 20.46 4.34 2.67
C GLY A 239 19.02 3.85 2.73
N ARG A 240 18.28 4.28 3.75
CA ARG A 240 16.89 3.90 3.99
C ARG A 240 16.05 5.11 4.32
N LEU A 241 14.91 5.24 3.68
CA LEU A 241 13.87 6.18 4.05
C LEU A 241 12.88 5.45 4.98
N MET A 242 12.85 5.89 6.23
CA MET A 242 11.89 5.38 7.21
C MET A 242 10.69 6.32 7.29
N ILE A 243 9.50 5.77 7.17
CA ILE A 243 8.23 6.45 7.33
C ILE A 243 7.49 5.75 8.46
N MET A 244 7.15 6.51 9.51
CA MET A 244 6.51 5.95 10.69
C MET A 244 5.26 6.74 11.04
N GLU A 245 4.21 6.03 11.41
CA GLU A 245 2.93 6.57 11.89
C GLU A 245 2.80 6.34 13.39
N TRP A 246 2.30 7.35 14.08
CA TRP A 246 2.23 7.38 15.54
C TRP A 246 0.83 7.73 16.02
N ASP A 247 0.40 7.10 17.10
CA ASP A 247 -0.69 7.56 17.95
C ASP A 247 -0.10 8.43 19.06
N GLY A 248 -0.54 9.66 19.13
CA GLY A 248 -0.02 10.66 20.09
C GLY A 248 0.84 11.73 19.41
N ILE A 249 1.37 12.65 20.22
CA ILE A 249 2.11 13.81 19.73
C ILE A 249 3.62 13.50 19.68
N VAL A 250 4.28 13.68 18.56
CA VAL A 250 5.74 13.53 18.39
C VAL A 250 6.43 14.88 18.45
N ARG A 251 7.38 15.08 19.39
CA ARG A 251 8.11 16.34 19.57
C ARG A 251 9.53 16.28 19.02
N ARG A 252 10.05 17.45 18.61
CA ARG A 252 11.46 17.64 18.28
C ARG A 252 12.35 17.26 19.46
N GLY A 253 13.41 16.52 19.23
CA GLY A 253 14.37 16.09 20.27
C GLY A 253 14.19 14.65 20.73
N THR A 254 13.08 14.02 20.37
CA THR A 254 12.88 12.57 20.49
C THR A 254 13.20 11.85 19.19
N ASP A 255 13.75 12.58 18.23
CA ASP A 255 13.99 12.20 16.84
C ASP A 255 15.19 11.28 16.66
N HIS A 256 15.82 10.82 17.69
CA HIS A 256 16.79 9.75 17.58
C HIS A 256 16.08 8.42 17.42
N VAL A 257 15.45 8.34 16.29
CA VAL A 257 15.06 7.11 15.70
C VAL A 257 16.32 6.33 15.36
N PRO A 258 16.23 5.06 15.37
CA PRO A 258 15.14 4.10 15.46
C PRO A 258 15.18 3.18 16.67
N GLU A 259 15.90 3.52 17.67
CA GLU A 259 16.02 2.64 18.82
C GLU A 259 14.90 2.88 19.80
N ARG A 260 13.69 2.35 19.47
CA ARG A 260 12.62 1.92 20.40
C ARG A 260 12.41 2.69 21.71
N ALA A 261 12.86 3.95 21.79
CA ALA A 261 12.61 4.77 22.97
C ALA A 261 11.19 5.36 22.87
N PRO A 262 10.32 5.14 23.86
CA PRO A 262 9.00 5.74 23.88
C PRO A 262 9.14 7.26 23.97
N VAL A 263 8.58 7.96 22.99
CA VAL A 263 8.45 9.40 23.00
C VAL A 263 7.49 9.77 24.12
N ARG A 264 8.00 10.40 25.19
CA ARG A 264 7.17 10.82 26.32
C ARG A 264 6.54 12.17 26.04
N HIS A 265 5.22 12.22 26.03
CA HIS A 265 4.45 13.46 26.11
C HIS A 265 3.94 13.71 27.51
N ALA A 266 3.54 14.96 27.78
CA ALA A 266 2.87 15.33 29.00
C ALA A 266 1.58 14.48 29.16
N GLY A 267 1.71 13.29 29.72
CA GLY A 267 0.63 12.39 30.07
C GLY A 267 0.65 11.03 29.37
N ARG A 268 0.98 10.91 28.07
CA ARG A 268 0.92 9.65 27.34
C ARG A 268 2.06 9.52 26.32
N PRO A 269 2.85 8.44 26.31
CA PRO A 269 3.87 8.24 25.31
C PRO A 269 3.23 8.02 23.94
N ALA A 270 3.82 8.59 22.88
CA ALA A 270 3.40 8.27 21.52
C ALA A 270 3.67 6.78 21.23
N THR A 271 2.71 6.12 20.63
CA THR A 271 2.78 4.70 20.27
C THR A 271 3.04 4.56 18.79
N LEU A 272 4.08 3.82 18.40
CA LEU A 272 4.33 3.50 17.02
C LEU A 272 3.21 2.57 16.51
N LEU A 273 2.52 3.01 15.47
CA LEU A 273 1.43 2.25 14.84
C LEU A 273 1.91 1.46 13.64
N ARG A 274 2.79 2.08 12.83
CA ARG A 274 3.28 1.51 11.58
C ARG A 274 4.68 2.03 11.28
N GLU A 275 5.49 1.16 10.74
CA GLU A 275 6.81 1.48 10.20
C GLU A 275 6.91 0.92 8.78
N ASP A 276 7.24 1.79 7.85
CA ASP A 276 7.55 1.44 6.46
C ASP A 276 8.97 1.89 6.13
N VAL A 277 9.75 0.99 5.57
CA VAL A 277 11.11 1.28 5.11
C VAL A 277 11.14 1.26 3.59
N PHE A 278 11.72 2.29 2.99
CA PHE A 278 11.88 2.40 1.55
C PHE A 278 13.35 2.53 1.17
N LEU A 279 13.69 1.87 0.07
CA LEU A 279 15.00 1.91 -0.57
C LEU A 279 14.90 2.70 -1.86
N ALA A 280 15.97 3.39 -2.24
CA ALA A 280 16.06 3.98 -3.57
C ALA A 280 16.05 2.86 -4.63
N ASP A 281 15.29 3.04 -5.71
CA ASP A 281 15.17 2.08 -6.81
C ASP A 281 15.19 2.81 -8.16
N THR A 282 16.37 3.20 -8.58
CA THR A 282 16.57 3.94 -9.82
C THR A 282 17.92 3.60 -10.47
N ALA A 283 17.93 3.58 -11.80
CA ALA A 283 19.14 3.42 -12.61
C ALA A 283 19.69 4.75 -13.15
N ASN A 284 19.02 5.89 -12.89
CA ASN A 284 19.43 7.21 -13.36
C ASN A 284 18.76 8.33 -12.53
N GLU A 285 19.15 9.59 -12.77
CA GLU A 285 18.62 10.75 -12.03
C GLU A 285 17.17 11.12 -12.38
N GLN A 286 16.68 10.71 -13.55
CA GLN A 286 15.41 11.18 -14.11
C GLN A 286 14.23 10.30 -13.70
N ASP A 287 14.46 9.01 -13.45
CA ASP A 287 13.42 8.04 -13.10
C ASP A 287 13.62 7.53 -11.66
N TRP A 288 13.61 8.46 -10.70
CA TRP A 288 13.75 8.10 -9.30
C TRP A 288 12.50 7.41 -8.77
N ARG A 289 12.73 6.28 -8.07
CA ARG A 289 11.67 5.48 -7.45
C ARG A 289 12.05 5.11 -6.02
N TRP A 290 11.04 4.88 -5.23
CA TRP A 290 11.13 4.33 -3.89
C TRP A 290 10.53 2.94 -3.87
N ARG A 291 11.30 1.95 -3.48
CA ARG A 291 10.85 0.56 -3.33
C ARG A 291 10.72 0.23 -1.85
N ARG A 292 9.57 -0.29 -1.43
CA ARG A 292 9.36 -0.71 -0.04
C ARG A 292 10.26 -1.89 0.29
N ASP A 293 11.01 -1.83 1.42
CA ASP A 293 11.89 -2.89 1.88
C ASP A 293 11.08 -4.12 2.32
N GLY A 294 11.61 -5.33 2.07
CA GLY A 294 10.94 -6.59 2.41
C GLY A 294 9.71 -6.94 1.58
N ARG A 295 9.20 -6.03 0.73
CA ARG A 295 8.01 -6.27 -0.11
C ARG A 295 8.32 -5.92 -1.56
N ALA A 296 8.26 -6.91 -2.44
CA ALA A 296 8.43 -6.69 -3.88
C ALA A 296 7.15 -6.09 -4.52
N LEU A 297 6.49 -5.16 -3.84
CA LEU A 297 5.19 -4.58 -4.19
C LEU A 297 5.32 -3.26 -4.95
N GLY A 298 6.01 -3.27 -6.10
CA GLY A 298 6.11 -2.09 -6.92
C GLY A 298 7.07 -1.02 -6.38
N THR A 299 7.15 0.05 -7.12
CA THR A 299 7.96 1.22 -6.81
C THR A 299 7.09 2.47 -6.88
N TYR A 300 7.40 3.46 -6.07
CA TYR A 300 6.66 4.73 -5.96
C TYR A 300 7.50 5.87 -6.52
N THR A 301 6.89 6.80 -7.23
CA THR A 301 7.49 8.13 -7.37
C THR A 301 7.42 8.86 -6.03
N SER A 302 8.20 9.94 -5.84
CA SER A 302 8.08 10.77 -4.63
C SER A 302 6.67 11.32 -4.46
N ARG A 303 6.01 11.69 -5.57
CA ARG A 303 4.62 12.16 -5.58
C ARG A 303 3.61 11.09 -5.14
N ASP A 304 3.76 9.85 -5.63
CA ASP A 304 2.86 8.74 -5.27
C ASP A 304 3.06 8.35 -3.81
N LEU A 305 4.33 8.35 -3.35
CA LEU A 305 4.65 8.07 -1.95
C LEU A 305 4.08 9.15 -1.02
N ALA A 306 4.14 10.42 -1.42
CA ALA A 306 3.51 11.52 -0.68
C ALA A 306 1.99 11.36 -0.60
N ALA A 307 1.33 11.00 -1.69
CA ALA A 307 -0.10 10.73 -1.71
C ALA A 307 -0.47 9.57 -0.77
N ARG A 308 0.30 8.50 -0.79
CA ARG A 308 0.13 7.35 0.10
C ARG A 308 0.29 7.74 1.58
N CYS A 309 1.31 8.52 1.91
CA CYS A 309 1.52 9.01 3.28
C CYS A 309 0.31 9.80 3.79
N LEU A 310 -0.22 10.70 2.96
CA LEU A 310 -1.40 11.48 3.34
C LEU A 310 -2.63 10.60 3.51
N ALA A 311 -2.91 9.71 2.54
CA ALA A 311 -4.07 8.82 2.61
C ALA A 311 -4.01 7.91 3.85
N SER A 312 -2.82 7.41 4.22
CA SER A 312 -2.65 6.63 5.44
C SER A 312 -2.89 7.47 6.70
N LEU A 313 -2.37 8.69 6.75
CA LEU A 313 -2.53 9.61 7.88
C LEU A 313 -4.01 10.01 8.09
N THR A 314 -4.73 10.32 7.00
CA THR A 314 -6.16 10.64 7.07
C THR A 314 -7.00 9.42 7.47
N ALA A 315 -6.67 8.23 7.00
CA ALA A 315 -7.33 7.00 7.43
C ALA A 315 -7.15 6.72 8.94
N ARG A 316 -6.00 7.10 9.51
CA ARG A 316 -5.76 7.02 10.95
C ARG A 316 -6.61 8.01 11.74
N LEU A 317 -6.75 9.24 11.25
CA LEU A 317 -7.64 10.21 11.86
C LEU A 317 -9.08 9.72 11.88
N ASP A 318 -9.55 9.17 10.77
CA ASP A 318 -10.88 8.61 10.65
C ASP A 318 -11.11 7.44 11.64
N GLU A 319 -10.11 6.54 11.80
CA GLU A 319 -10.15 5.46 12.81
C GLU A 319 -10.32 6.03 14.23
N VAL A 320 -9.54 7.07 14.57
CA VAL A 320 -9.59 7.71 15.89
C VAL A 320 -10.94 8.40 16.12
N ALA A 321 -11.46 9.11 15.12
CA ALA A 321 -12.75 9.79 15.21
C ALA A 321 -13.90 8.79 15.41
N LEU A 322 -13.91 7.68 14.68
CA LEU A 322 -14.92 6.62 14.83
C LEU A 322 -14.84 5.94 16.20
N ALA A 323 -13.62 5.71 16.72
CA ALA A 323 -13.43 5.12 18.05
C ALA A 323 -13.88 6.06 19.17
N ALA A 324 -13.79 7.38 18.99
CA ALA A 324 -14.26 8.37 19.95
C ALA A 324 -15.79 8.54 19.96
N ALA A 325 -16.46 8.22 18.85
CA ALA A 325 -17.92 8.29 18.68
C ALA A 325 -18.66 7.01 19.12
N SER A 326 -17.93 5.92 19.42
CA SER A 326 -18.45 4.61 19.83
C SER A 326 -18.44 4.44 21.34
#